data_8c14bc1b93f139329d17da0fec129d32
#
_entry.id   8c14bc1b93f139329d17da0fec129d32
#
_cell.length_a   1.000
_cell.length_b   1.000
_cell.length_c   1.000
_cell.angle_alpha   90.00
_cell.angle_beta   90.00
_cell.angle_gamma   90.00
#
_symmetry.space_group_name_H-M   'P 1'
#
loop_
_entity.id
_entity.type
_entity.pdbx_description
1 polymer ?
#
loop_
_entity_poly.entity_id
_entity_poly.type
_entity_poly.pdbx_seq_one_letter_code
_entity_poly.pdbx_strand_id
1 'polypeptide(L)'
;MPRTRDLALLSSRLVLGGYLIAHGAQKLFGSFGGHGIDATSAGFDRLGLTPGSVFARVAGVSELGGGALVALGAADPLGPVALAGAMAVASATHLDKGPFAAKSGYELPLTNLATALGLWVTGPGALSVDRLTGFTLRPSLRRAVIAGALASSAYSLSKVLQARRDAAVALEAEPAAHHGAQPEDPDANTEVEAELPRPRAVRSS
;
A
#
# COMPACT_ATOMS: atom_id res chain seq x y z
N MET A 1 28.64 -26.93 -5.88
CA MET A 1 27.46 -26.55 -6.67
C MET A 1 26.43 -25.91 -5.72
N PRO A 2 25.75 -24.82 -6.11
CA PRO A 2 24.70 -24.25 -5.29
C PRO A 2 23.57 -25.27 -5.10
N ARG A 3 22.99 -25.31 -3.91
CA ARG A 3 21.85 -26.17 -3.60
C ARG A 3 20.57 -25.57 -4.17
N THR A 4 19.54 -26.37 -4.43
CA THR A 4 18.22 -25.92 -4.89
C THR A 4 17.66 -24.80 -4.00
N ARG A 5 17.90 -24.87 -2.67
CA ARG A 5 17.56 -23.81 -1.72
C ARG A 5 18.22 -22.47 -2.06
N ASP A 6 19.51 -22.47 -2.44
CA ASP A 6 20.23 -21.21 -2.73
C ASP A 6 19.72 -20.54 -4.00
N LEU A 7 19.32 -21.34 -4.99
CA LEU A 7 18.66 -20.84 -6.21
C LEU A 7 17.28 -20.27 -5.91
N ALA A 8 16.49 -20.94 -5.07
CA ALA A 8 15.18 -20.44 -4.66
C ALA A 8 15.30 -19.11 -3.89
N LEU A 9 16.26 -18.99 -2.96
CA LEU A 9 16.52 -17.75 -2.23
C LEU A 9 16.99 -16.64 -3.17
N LEU A 10 17.88 -16.92 -4.12
CA LEU A 10 18.32 -15.95 -5.11
C LEU A 10 17.13 -15.44 -5.95
N SER A 11 16.31 -16.34 -6.47
CA SER A 11 15.12 -15.99 -7.26
C SER A 11 14.16 -15.11 -6.47
N SER A 12 13.84 -15.49 -5.22
CA SER A 12 12.96 -14.72 -4.34
C SER A 12 13.52 -13.32 -4.06
N ARG A 13 14.83 -13.21 -3.83
CA ARG A 13 15.50 -11.93 -3.61
C ARG A 13 15.48 -11.04 -4.85
N LEU A 14 15.76 -11.61 -6.03
CA LEU A 14 15.76 -10.82 -7.28
C LEU A 14 14.36 -10.33 -7.63
N VAL A 15 13.33 -11.15 -7.45
CA VAL A 15 11.95 -10.75 -7.71
C VAL A 15 11.48 -9.69 -6.71
N LEU A 16 11.57 -9.97 -5.41
CA LEU A 16 11.12 -9.03 -4.37
C LEU A 16 11.94 -7.75 -4.41
N GLY A 17 13.27 -7.87 -4.45
CA GLY A 17 14.17 -6.72 -4.45
C GLY A 17 14.02 -5.86 -5.69
N GLY A 18 13.99 -6.45 -6.88
CA GLY A 18 13.80 -5.74 -8.14
C GLY A 18 12.47 -4.99 -8.21
N TYR A 19 11.39 -5.65 -7.78
CA TYR A 19 10.06 -5.06 -7.71
C TYR A 19 10.02 -3.86 -6.74
N LEU A 20 10.57 -3.99 -5.54
CA LEU A 20 10.55 -2.91 -4.57
C LEU A 20 11.55 -1.78 -4.87
N ILE A 21 12.67 -2.06 -5.57
CA ILE A 21 13.50 -1.00 -6.15
C ILE A 21 12.65 -0.12 -7.08
N ALA A 22 11.88 -0.72 -7.98
CA ALA A 22 11.02 0.03 -8.90
C ALA A 22 9.96 0.85 -8.14
N HIS A 23 9.30 0.28 -7.13
CA HIS A 23 8.31 0.99 -6.31
C HIS A 23 8.92 2.14 -5.49
N GLY A 24 10.10 1.96 -4.92
CA GLY A 24 10.83 3.03 -4.24
C GLY A 24 11.22 4.16 -5.20
N ALA A 25 11.71 3.81 -6.40
CA ALA A 25 12.04 4.79 -7.43
C ALA A 25 10.80 5.55 -7.95
N GLN A 26 9.65 4.88 -8.07
CA GLN A 26 8.37 5.53 -8.40
C GLN A 26 7.99 6.59 -7.36
N LYS A 27 8.13 6.28 -6.06
CA LYS A 27 7.80 7.19 -4.97
C LYS A 27 8.75 8.38 -4.88
N LEU A 28 10.07 8.13 -5.01
CA LEU A 28 11.08 9.16 -4.80
C LEU A 28 11.30 10.05 -6.03
N PHE A 29 11.32 9.46 -7.22
CA PHE A 29 11.79 10.12 -8.44
C PHE A 29 10.74 10.17 -9.56
N GLY A 30 9.58 9.54 -9.38
CA GLY A 30 8.58 9.44 -10.45
C GLY A 30 8.98 8.48 -11.59
N SER A 31 10.02 7.64 -11.40
CA SER A 31 10.48 6.68 -12.41
C SER A 31 9.38 5.68 -12.76
N PHE A 32 9.47 5.03 -13.92
CA PHE A 32 8.53 3.98 -14.36
C PHE A 32 7.04 4.41 -14.32
N GLY A 33 6.75 5.67 -14.61
CA GLY A 33 5.39 6.21 -14.58
C GLY A 33 4.84 6.46 -13.17
N GLY A 34 5.69 6.53 -12.16
CA GLY A 34 5.31 6.88 -10.79
C GLY A 34 5.04 8.37 -10.63
N HIS A 35 4.47 8.73 -9.48
CA HIS A 35 4.02 10.10 -9.22
C HIS A 35 5.08 11.02 -8.61
N GLY A 36 6.23 10.48 -8.17
CA GLY A 36 7.29 11.22 -7.51
C GLY A 36 6.98 11.59 -6.06
N ILE A 37 7.93 12.29 -5.43
CA ILE A 37 7.90 12.50 -3.98
C ILE A 37 6.78 13.43 -3.52
N ASP A 38 6.42 14.46 -4.30
CA ASP A 38 5.41 15.45 -3.89
C ASP A 38 4.00 14.84 -3.87
N ALA A 39 3.62 14.14 -4.94
CA ALA A 39 2.33 13.46 -5.00
C ALA A 39 2.25 12.28 -4.01
N THR A 40 3.37 11.57 -3.80
CA THR A 40 3.46 10.53 -2.78
C THR A 40 3.27 11.13 -1.38
N SER A 41 3.91 12.26 -1.07
CA SER A 41 3.75 12.97 0.21
C SER A 41 2.29 13.36 0.47
N ALA A 42 1.64 13.99 -0.52
CA ALA A 42 0.21 14.33 -0.42
C ALA A 42 -0.68 13.09 -0.22
N GLY A 43 -0.32 11.95 -0.82
CA GLY A 43 -0.99 10.67 -0.60
C GLY A 43 -0.85 10.18 0.84
N PHE A 44 0.33 10.28 1.42
CA PHE A 44 0.58 9.88 2.80
C PHE A 44 -0.14 10.78 3.81
N ASP A 45 -0.20 12.10 3.57
CA ASP A 45 -0.97 13.02 4.41
C ASP A 45 -2.46 12.64 4.46
N ARG A 46 -3.05 12.26 3.32
CA ARG A 46 -4.45 11.77 3.25
C ARG A 46 -4.68 10.46 4.01
N LEU A 47 -3.65 9.66 4.20
CA LEU A 47 -3.69 8.42 4.99
C LEU A 47 -3.45 8.64 6.49
N GLY A 48 -3.31 9.91 6.94
CA GLY A 48 -3.01 10.26 8.31
C GLY A 48 -1.53 10.12 8.69
N LEU A 49 -0.68 9.79 7.74
CA LEU A 49 0.78 9.71 7.91
C LEU A 49 1.40 11.11 7.74
N THR A 50 1.21 11.97 8.74
CA THR A 50 1.64 13.37 8.74
C THR A 50 2.90 13.58 9.58
N PRO A 51 3.89 14.38 9.08
CA PRO A 51 3.96 15.01 7.75
C PRO A 51 4.28 14.01 6.64
N GLY A 52 3.47 14.01 5.56
CA GLY A 52 3.55 13.05 4.46
C GLY A 52 4.91 13.00 3.78
N SER A 53 5.60 14.16 3.72
CA SER A 53 6.95 14.25 3.13
C SER A 53 8.00 13.42 3.87
N VAL A 54 7.87 13.23 5.18
CA VAL A 54 8.77 12.37 5.98
C VAL A 54 8.45 10.90 5.71
N PHE A 55 7.18 10.53 5.82
CA PHE A 55 6.75 9.13 5.62
C PHE A 55 6.97 8.67 4.17
N ALA A 56 6.76 9.54 3.17
CA ALA A 56 7.02 9.23 1.77
C ALA A 56 8.50 8.95 1.51
N ARG A 57 9.42 9.75 2.09
CA ARG A 57 10.87 9.50 1.99
C ARG A 57 11.27 8.22 2.70
N VAL A 58 10.77 7.98 3.92
CA VAL A 58 11.07 6.76 4.67
C VAL A 58 10.60 5.53 3.89
N ALA A 59 9.38 5.53 3.38
CA ALA A 59 8.86 4.43 2.57
C ALA A 59 9.68 4.23 1.28
N GLY A 60 9.89 5.30 0.52
CA GLY A 60 10.65 5.23 -0.73
C GLY A 60 12.10 4.76 -0.53
N VAL A 61 12.79 5.26 0.48
CA VAL A 61 14.17 4.83 0.81
C VAL A 61 14.18 3.39 1.32
N SER A 62 13.22 2.99 2.15
CA SER A 62 13.11 1.60 2.63
C SER A 62 12.87 0.63 1.48
N GLU A 63 12.00 0.96 0.54
CA GLU A 63 11.73 0.12 -0.63
C GLU A 63 12.90 0.09 -1.61
N LEU A 64 13.45 1.24 -1.98
CA LEU A 64 14.58 1.33 -2.92
C LEU A 64 15.84 0.69 -2.35
N GLY A 65 16.26 1.17 -1.18
CA GLY A 65 17.48 0.71 -0.51
C GLY A 65 17.34 -0.71 0.03
N GLY A 66 16.23 -1.00 0.71
CA GLY A 66 15.92 -2.35 1.20
C GLY A 66 15.80 -3.36 0.07
N GLY A 67 15.17 -2.98 -1.04
CA GLY A 67 15.09 -3.78 -2.26
C GLY A 67 16.48 -4.08 -2.85
N ALA A 68 17.35 -3.09 -2.93
CA ALA A 68 18.72 -3.28 -3.41
C ALA A 68 19.53 -4.22 -2.50
N LEU A 69 19.45 -4.04 -1.18
CA LEU A 69 20.10 -4.92 -0.21
C LEU A 69 19.59 -6.36 -0.31
N VAL A 70 18.26 -6.55 -0.47
CA VAL A 70 17.66 -7.87 -0.67
C VAL A 70 18.12 -8.49 -1.97
N ALA A 71 18.04 -7.80 -3.10
CA ALA A 71 18.46 -8.32 -4.40
C ALA A 71 19.91 -8.80 -4.38
N LEU A 72 20.81 -8.00 -3.82
CA LEU A 72 22.23 -8.32 -3.68
C LEU A 72 22.50 -9.38 -2.60
N GLY A 73 21.63 -9.53 -1.61
CA GLY A 73 21.91 -10.32 -0.41
C GLY A 73 23.03 -9.70 0.40
N ALA A 74 22.97 -8.39 0.60
CA ALA A 74 24.00 -7.61 1.27
C ALA A 74 23.50 -7.05 2.61
N ALA A 75 24.40 -6.95 3.59
CA ALA A 75 24.17 -6.39 4.91
C ALA A 75 22.93 -6.98 5.63
N ASP A 76 22.77 -8.31 5.54
CA ASP A 76 21.65 -9.00 6.19
C ASP A 76 21.65 -8.76 7.72
N PRO A 77 20.46 -8.45 8.34
CA PRO A 77 19.09 -8.47 7.79
C PRO A 77 18.50 -7.08 7.44
N LEU A 78 19.34 -6.07 7.16
CA LEU A 78 18.85 -4.70 6.92
C LEU A 78 17.74 -4.62 5.86
N GLY A 79 18.00 -5.20 4.69
CA GLY A 79 17.06 -5.19 3.58
C GLY A 79 15.72 -5.83 3.92
N PRO A 80 15.70 -7.13 4.30
CA PRO A 80 14.46 -7.80 4.65
C PRO A 80 13.65 -7.12 5.77
N VAL A 81 14.33 -6.60 6.80
CA VAL A 81 13.66 -5.91 7.92
C VAL A 81 13.06 -4.57 7.48
N ALA A 82 13.78 -3.78 6.68
CA ALA A 82 13.27 -2.52 6.14
C ALA A 82 12.03 -2.76 5.26
N LEU A 83 12.09 -3.77 4.38
CA LEU A 83 10.97 -4.14 3.53
C LEU A 83 9.77 -4.67 4.32
N ALA A 84 10.00 -5.53 5.32
CA ALA A 84 8.92 -6.04 6.17
C ALA A 84 8.20 -4.90 6.89
N GLY A 85 8.93 -3.93 7.43
CA GLY A 85 8.33 -2.75 8.05
C GLY A 85 7.49 -1.91 7.10
N ALA A 86 8.03 -1.59 5.91
CA ALA A 86 7.31 -0.84 4.88
C ALA A 86 6.05 -1.58 4.41
N MET A 87 6.13 -2.89 4.18
CA MET A 87 5.01 -3.70 3.70
C MET A 87 3.93 -3.92 4.77
N ALA A 88 4.29 -3.99 6.05
CA ALA A 88 3.31 -4.03 7.14
C ALA A 88 2.46 -2.75 7.17
N VAL A 89 3.10 -1.57 7.07
CA VAL A 89 2.38 -0.29 6.99
C VAL A 89 1.55 -0.21 5.72
N ALA A 90 2.10 -0.59 4.56
CA ALA A 90 1.37 -0.61 3.30
C ALA A 90 0.15 -1.54 3.35
N SER A 91 0.27 -2.72 3.95
CA SER A 91 -0.88 -3.63 4.15
C SER A 91 -1.99 -2.94 4.95
N ALA A 92 -1.63 -2.25 6.03
CA ALA A 92 -2.58 -1.54 6.87
C ALA A 92 -3.28 -0.38 6.14
N THR A 93 -2.58 0.34 5.25
CA THR A 93 -3.19 1.45 4.49
C THR A 93 -4.17 0.99 3.41
N HIS A 94 -4.19 -0.30 3.05
CA HIS A 94 -5.05 -0.87 2.01
C HIS A 94 -6.18 -1.75 2.57
N LEU A 95 -6.34 -1.88 3.89
CA LEU A 95 -7.33 -2.78 4.52
C LEU A 95 -8.77 -2.48 4.11
N ASP A 96 -9.13 -1.21 3.95
CA ASP A 96 -10.47 -0.75 3.54
C ASP A 96 -10.83 -1.13 2.09
N LYS A 97 -9.84 -1.41 1.26
CA LYS A 97 -10.02 -1.78 -0.15
C LYS A 97 -10.20 -3.29 -0.35
N GLY A 98 -10.15 -4.05 0.77
CA GLY A 98 -10.27 -5.51 0.75
C GLY A 98 -9.00 -6.22 0.29
N PRO A 99 -9.07 -7.55 0.08
CA PRO A 99 -7.86 -8.35 -0.16
C PRO A 99 -7.28 -8.19 -1.57
N PHE A 100 -8.09 -8.03 -2.59
CA PHE A 100 -7.67 -8.22 -3.98
C PHE A 100 -6.94 -7.02 -4.58
N ALA A 101 -5.79 -7.28 -5.24
CA ALA A 101 -4.96 -6.28 -5.91
C ALA A 101 -5.72 -5.51 -7.02
N ALA A 102 -6.65 -6.15 -7.71
CA ALA A 102 -7.52 -5.53 -8.72
C ALA A 102 -8.35 -4.35 -8.17
N LYS A 103 -8.60 -4.32 -6.85
CA LYS A 103 -9.28 -3.23 -6.13
C LYS A 103 -8.29 -2.36 -5.34
N SER A 104 -7.00 -2.41 -5.65
CA SER A 104 -5.93 -1.77 -4.87
C SER A 104 -5.87 -2.26 -3.42
N GLY A 105 -6.26 -3.51 -3.15
CA GLY A 105 -6.27 -4.13 -1.83
C GLY A 105 -4.88 -4.54 -1.33
N TYR A 106 -4.87 -5.18 -0.16
CA TYR A 106 -3.63 -5.50 0.56
C TYR A 106 -2.91 -6.77 0.11
N GLU A 107 -3.37 -7.49 -0.91
CA GLU A 107 -2.77 -8.75 -1.42
C GLU A 107 -1.26 -8.62 -1.69
N LEU A 108 -0.88 -7.62 -2.49
CA LEU A 108 0.52 -7.44 -2.87
C LEU A 108 1.41 -7.03 -1.70
N PRO A 109 1.08 -6.00 -0.89
CA PRO A 109 1.92 -5.68 0.26
C PRO A 109 1.98 -6.81 1.29
N LEU A 110 0.91 -7.58 1.49
CA LEU A 110 0.92 -8.72 2.41
C LEU A 110 1.80 -9.87 1.89
N THR A 111 1.76 -10.18 0.61
CA THR A 111 2.61 -11.20 -0.02
C THR A 111 4.09 -10.78 0.05
N ASN A 112 4.38 -9.51 -0.22
CA ASN A 112 5.73 -8.96 -0.10
C ASN A 112 6.24 -8.99 1.35
N LEU A 113 5.36 -8.68 2.33
CA LEU A 113 5.66 -8.82 3.76
C LEU A 113 6.04 -10.24 4.12
N ALA A 114 5.23 -11.22 3.73
CA ALA A 114 5.50 -12.63 4.00
C ALA A 114 6.83 -13.09 3.39
N THR A 115 7.11 -12.66 2.16
CA THR A 115 8.38 -12.96 1.48
C THR A 115 9.58 -12.31 2.19
N ALA A 116 9.46 -11.04 2.60
CA ALA A 116 10.51 -10.35 3.34
C ALA A 116 10.80 -11.02 4.70
N LEU A 117 9.76 -11.44 5.44
CA LEU A 117 9.90 -12.21 6.68
C LEU A 117 10.56 -13.57 6.44
N GLY A 118 10.17 -14.27 5.38
CA GLY A 118 10.81 -15.52 4.99
C GLY A 118 12.30 -15.37 4.70
N LEU A 119 12.69 -14.33 3.97
CA LEU A 119 14.09 -14.00 3.70
C LEU A 119 14.85 -13.60 4.97
N TRP A 120 14.22 -12.86 5.88
CA TRP A 120 14.83 -12.52 7.16
C TRP A 120 15.15 -13.75 8.00
N VAL A 121 14.24 -14.72 8.06
CA VAL A 121 14.43 -15.96 8.85
C VAL A 121 15.46 -16.89 8.20
N THR A 122 15.46 -17.01 6.88
CA THR A 122 16.32 -17.93 6.14
C THR A 122 17.71 -17.40 5.87
N GLY A 123 17.89 -16.07 5.96
CA GLY A 123 19.11 -15.35 5.56
C GLY A 123 19.32 -15.31 4.04
N PRO A 124 20.39 -14.66 3.58
CA PRO A 124 20.60 -14.34 2.16
C PRO A 124 21.01 -15.54 1.28
N GLY A 125 21.41 -16.67 1.87
CA GLY A 125 21.86 -17.87 1.14
C GLY A 125 23.31 -17.79 0.64
N ALA A 126 23.76 -18.88 -0.01
CA ALA A 126 25.15 -18.96 -0.47
C ALA A 126 25.47 -18.05 -1.67
N LEU A 127 24.45 -17.73 -2.49
CA LEU A 127 24.58 -16.83 -3.65
C LEU A 127 24.27 -15.37 -3.26
N SER A 128 25.07 -14.78 -2.37
CA SER A 128 24.88 -13.44 -1.81
C SER A 128 26.19 -12.69 -1.66
N VAL A 129 26.13 -11.37 -1.67
CA VAL A 129 27.30 -10.51 -1.46
C VAL A 129 27.90 -10.75 -0.09
N ASP A 130 27.08 -10.87 0.96
CA ASP A 130 27.57 -11.15 2.32
C ASP A 130 28.38 -12.45 2.38
N ARG A 131 27.92 -13.49 1.66
CA ARG A 131 28.64 -14.78 1.62
C ARG A 131 29.94 -14.70 0.84
N LEU A 132 29.94 -13.93 -0.25
CA LEU A 132 31.14 -13.74 -1.09
C LEU A 132 32.22 -12.94 -0.39
N THR A 133 31.81 -11.90 0.38
CA THR A 133 32.73 -10.97 1.06
C THR A 133 33.05 -11.40 2.49
N GLY A 134 32.32 -12.35 3.06
CA GLY A 134 32.39 -12.70 4.49
C GLY A 134 31.86 -11.61 5.41
N PHE A 135 31.10 -10.64 4.86
CA PHE A 135 30.53 -9.55 5.67
C PHE A 135 29.47 -10.05 6.62
N THR A 136 29.55 -9.58 7.87
CA THR A 136 28.53 -9.83 8.89
C THR A 136 28.27 -8.56 9.69
N LEU A 137 27.02 -8.23 9.88
CA LEU A 137 26.63 -7.08 10.68
C LEU A 137 26.94 -7.32 12.16
N ARG A 138 27.55 -6.34 12.83
CA ARG A 138 27.81 -6.43 14.27
C ARG A 138 26.50 -6.68 15.04
N PRO A 139 26.45 -7.58 16.04
CA PRO A 139 25.22 -7.93 16.74
C PRO A 139 24.49 -6.75 17.38
N SER A 140 25.23 -5.75 17.88
CA SER A 140 24.64 -4.52 18.42
C SER A 140 23.93 -3.70 17.36
N LEU A 141 24.54 -3.51 16.18
CA LEU A 141 23.94 -2.79 15.07
C LEU A 141 22.76 -3.54 14.49
N ARG A 142 22.86 -4.86 14.35
CA ARG A 142 21.73 -5.71 13.94
C ARG A 142 20.51 -5.53 14.85
N ARG A 143 20.71 -5.57 16.17
CA ARG A 143 19.65 -5.34 17.16
C ARG A 143 19.07 -3.93 17.07
N ALA A 144 19.91 -2.91 16.94
CA ALA A 144 19.48 -1.52 16.81
C ALA A 144 18.62 -1.29 15.56
N VAL A 145 19.01 -1.88 14.43
CA VAL A 145 18.24 -1.80 13.16
C VAL A 145 16.88 -2.47 13.29
N ILE A 146 16.85 -3.69 13.83
CA ILE A 146 15.57 -4.40 14.03
C ILE A 146 14.66 -3.59 14.97
N ALA A 147 15.18 -3.12 16.10
CA ALA A 147 14.42 -2.31 17.04
C ALA A 147 13.91 -1.01 16.40
N GLY A 148 14.76 -0.30 15.65
CA GLY A 148 14.40 0.92 14.94
C GLY A 148 13.32 0.70 13.88
N ALA A 149 13.44 -0.38 13.09
CA ALA A 149 12.43 -0.73 12.11
C ALA A 149 11.08 -1.09 12.75
N LEU A 150 11.09 -1.87 13.83
CA LEU A 150 9.87 -2.20 14.57
C LEU A 150 9.22 -0.96 15.19
N ALA A 151 10.00 -0.08 15.81
CA ALA A 151 9.51 1.17 16.39
C ALA A 151 8.91 2.10 15.32
N SER A 152 9.61 2.29 14.18
CA SER A 152 9.13 3.08 13.05
C SER A 152 7.83 2.52 12.47
N SER A 153 7.76 1.20 12.28
CA SER A 153 6.56 0.54 11.77
C SER A 153 5.39 0.64 12.76
N ALA A 154 5.62 0.42 14.04
CA ALA A 154 4.61 0.55 15.09
C ALA A 154 4.07 1.99 15.17
N TYR A 155 4.96 2.98 15.10
CA TYR A 155 4.56 4.39 15.05
C TYR A 155 3.71 4.71 13.82
N SER A 156 4.14 4.27 12.64
CA SER A 156 3.38 4.48 11.39
C SER A 156 2.01 3.80 11.43
N LEU A 157 1.96 2.55 11.93
CA LEU A 157 0.70 1.82 12.11
C LEU A 157 -0.24 2.52 13.09
N SER A 158 0.26 3.05 14.20
CA SER A 158 -0.55 3.79 15.17
C SER A 158 -1.19 5.03 14.53
N LYS A 159 -0.46 5.74 13.67
CA LYS A 159 -0.97 6.89 12.91
C LYS A 159 -2.08 6.49 11.94
N VAL A 160 -1.90 5.43 11.17
CA VAL A 160 -2.92 4.91 10.24
C VAL A 160 -4.19 4.50 10.99
N LEU A 161 -4.03 3.77 12.11
CA LEU A 161 -5.16 3.31 12.92
C LEU A 161 -5.89 4.47 13.58
N GLN A 162 -5.17 5.49 14.05
CA GLN A 162 -5.77 6.70 14.62
C GLN A 162 -6.58 7.45 13.56
N ALA A 163 -6.01 7.72 12.39
CA ALA A 163 -6.72 8.40 11.30
C ALA A 163 -8.00 7.65 10.89
N ARG A 164 -7.97 6.33 10.87
CA ARG A 164 -9.17 5.51 10.60
C ARG A 164 -10.24 5.62 11.67
N ARG A 165 -9.86 5.64 12.95
CA ARG A 165 -10.79 5.84 14.07
C ARG A 165 -11.44 7.21 14.00
N ASP A 166 -10.63 8.25 13.75
CA ASP A 166 -11.11 9.63 13.63
C ASP A 166 -12.11 9.78 12.47
N ALA A 167 -11.82 9.15 11.32
CA ALA A 167 -12.73 9.13 10.18
C ALA A 167 -14.05 8.37 10.49
N ALA A 168 -14.00 7.25 11.20
CA ALA A 168 -15.20 6.50 11.60
C ALA A 168 -16.08 7.33 12.55
N VAL A 169 -15.48 7.98 13.55
CA VAL A 169 -16.20 8.86 14.49
C VAL A 169 -16.83 10.05 13.76
N ALA A 170 -16.13 10.64 12.77
CA ALA A 170 -16.67 11.75 11.97
C ALA A 170 -17.90 11.32 11.16
N LEU A 171 -17.89 10.12 10.58
CA LEU A 171 -19.04 9.57 9.85
C LEU A 171 -20.26 9.30 10.76
N GLU A 172 -20.02 8.86 11.98
CA GLU A 172 -21.11 8.65 12.98
C GLU A 172 -21.67 9.98 13.53
N ALA A 173 -20.86 11.05 13.53
CA ALA A 173 -21.24 12.36 13.99
C ALA A 173 -21.97 13.22 12.95
N GLU A 174 -21.94 12.86 11.66
CA GLU A 174 -22.76 13.51 10.62
C GLU A 174 -24.24 13.13 10.87
N PRO A 175 -25.11 14.08 11.30
CA PRO A 175 -26.52 13.75 11.51
C PRO A 175 -27.13 13.35 10.17
N ALA A 176 -28.13 12.49 10.22
CA ALA A 176 -28.98 12.09 9.08
C ALA A 176 -29.78 13.28 8.49
N ALA A 177 -29.11 14.40 8.23
CA ALA A 177 -29.71 15.67 7.85
C ALA A 177 -30.11 15.75 6.36
N HIS A 178 -29.98 14.68 5.58
CA HIS A 178 -30.36 14.69 4.17
C HIS A 178 -31.41 13.64 3.75
N HIS A 179 -32.14 13.03 4.68
CA HIS A 179 -33.26 12.18 4.31
C HIS A 179 -34.65 12.79 4.58
N GLY A 180 -34.77 14.11 4.59
CA GLY A 180 -36.02 14.76 4.93
C GLY A 180 -36.22 16.13 4.32
N ALA A 181 -35.96 16.33 3.04
CA ALA A 181 -36.48 17.49 2.31
C ALA A 181 -36.48 17.19 0.81
N GLN A 182 -37.35 16.30 0.35
CA GLN A 182 -37.96 16.56 -0.94
C GLN A 182 -38.92 17.73 -0.72
N PRO A 183 -38.80 18.84 -1.43
CA PRO A 183 -39.90 19.81 -1.49
C PRO A 183 -41.07 19.06 -2.13
N GLU A 184 -42.16 18.90 -1.37
CA GLU A 184 -43.47 18.56 -1.97
C GLU A 184 -43.75 19.70 -2.94
N ASP A 185 -43.67 19.39 -4.23
CA ASP A 185 -44.14 20.26 -5.30
C ASP A 185 -45.69 20.35 -5.16
N PRO A 186 -46.25 21.49 -4.72
CA PRO A 186 -47.68 21.61 -4.52
C PRO A 186 -48.48 21.58 -5.83
N ASP A 187 -47.82 21.58 -7.00
CA ASP A 187 -48.43 21.67 -8.31
C ASP A 187 -48.44 20.36 -9.11
N ALA A 188 -47.95 19.23 -8.54
CA ALA A 188 -47.89 17.93 -9.25
C ALA A 188 -49.25 17.23 -9.41
N ASN A 189 -50.37 17.83 -8.95
CA ASN A 189 -51.68 17.21 -8.96
C ASN A 189 -52.73 17.86 -9.89
N THR A 190 -52.30 18.73 -10.83
CA THR A 190 -53.29 19.48 -11.63
C THR A 190 -53.19 19.30 -13.16
N GLU A 191 -52.41 18.37 -13.68
CA GLU A 191 -52.38 18.14 -15.15
C GLU A 191 -52.32 16.67 -15.57
N VAL A 192 -53.29 15.86 -15.17
CA VAL A 192 -53.56 14.54 -15.78
C VAL A 192 -55.03 14.39 -16.12
N GLU A 193 -55.62 15.44 -16.73
CA GLU A 193 -56.93 15.32 -17.34
C GLU A 193 -57.02 16.20 -18.59
N ALA A 194 -56.35 15.80 -19.66
CA ALA A 194 -56.70 16.16 -21.05
C ALA A 194 -55.73 15.50 -22.03
N GLU A 195 -56.28 14.64 -22.81
CA GLU A 195 -55.97 14.32 -24.21
C GLU A 195 -55.64 12.85 -24.51
N LEU A 196 -56.76 12.09 -24.54
CA LEU A 196 -56.80 10.84 -25.29
C LEU A 196 -56.98 11.16 -26.80
N PRO A 197 -56.10 10.75 -27.71
CA PRO A 197 -56.34 10.89 -29.15
C PRO A 197 -57.41 9.91 -29.63
N ARG A 198 -58.41 10.41 -30.36
CA ARG A 198 -59.47 9.63 -31.01
C ARG A 198 -58.95 8.69 -32.09
N PRO A 199 -59.46 7.49 -32.22
CA PRO A 199 -59.01 6.53 -33.22
C PRO A 199 -59.40 7.00 -34.67
N ARG A 200 -58.44 6.97 -35.57
CA ARG A 200 -58.63 7.22 -37.01
C ARG A 200 -59.39 6.05 -37.65
N ALA A 201 -60.50 6.39 -38.33
CA ALA A 201 -61.24 5.51 -39.13
C ALA A 201 -60.43 4.91 -40.30
N VAL A 202 -60.48 3.59 -40.44
CA VAL A 202 -59.95 2.86 -41.57
C VAL A 202 -60.91 3.05 -42.74
N ARG A 203 -60.43 3.67 -43.84
CA ARG A 203 -61.14 3.63 -45.12
C ARG A 203 -60.67 2.40 -45.90
N SER A 204 -61.60 1.53 -46.19
CA SER A 204 -61.50 0.44 -47.16
C SER A 204 -61.57 1.01 -48.57
N SER A 205 -60.68 0.64 -49.46
CA SER A 205 -60.82 0.28 -50.87
C SER A 205 -59.49 -0.29 -51.38
#